data_308f69bcf01683960c761e9b4b5a8267
#
_entry.id   308f69bcf01683960c761e9b4b5a8267
#
_cell.length_a   1.000
_cell.length_b   1.000
_cell.length_c   1.000
_cell.angle_alpha   90.00
_cell.angle_beta   90.00
_cell.angle_gamma   90.00
#
_symmetry.space_group_name_H-M   'P 1'
#
loop_
_entity.id
_entity.type
_entity.pdbx_description
1 polymer ?
#
loop_
_entity_poly.entity_id
_entity_poly.type
_entity_poly.pdbx_seq_one_letter_code
_entity_poly.pdbx_strand_id
1 'polypeptide(L)'
;MKRGQTIKLYIYGDDLKNIKTAELSNWSGKAYIGERKHSKLIQGIEELKSPGVYLLLSRDMNEFQIALYVGEADEVNKRISDHFKSKDWWTDFVIFISKDTNLTKSHVRYLEKKLYNISNEKTTLIDLKNNSNPTGSKLPISEMDDMDEFLEKIIFMLKNLGIINLEKIEVQEISLDKDNIFYLDLTKNRIDENNNKLQAKLQITNDGYRLLKGSFIEKEERPSFKKHIYYPLRKQFETNKYMQDSKYDGCSILIQDIDVRSPSAAASIVKNRATNGPKEWKLQDGTTLDEFQLNSQS
;
A
#
# COMPACT_ATOMS: atom_id res chain seq x y z
N MET A 1 -27.08 -4.23 -0.46
CA MET A 1 -26.19 -5.00 -1.35
C MET A 1 -25.44 -4.03 -2.26
N LYS A 2 -24.10 -4.00 -2.21
CA LYS A 2 -23.30 -3.26 -3.22
C LYS A 2 -23.44 -3.97 -4.56
N ARG A 3 -23.77 -3.24 -5.62
CA ARG A 3 -23.89 -3.79 -6.99
C ARG A 3 -22.50 -4.11 -7.54
N GLY A 4 -22.37 -5.18 -8.32
CA GLY A 4 -21.15 -5.47 -9.07
C GLY A 4 -20.80 -4.32 -10.04
N GLN A 5 -19.51 -4.15 -10.32
CA GLN A 5 -18.99 -3.16 -11.26
C GLN A 5 -18.18 -3.87 -12.35
N THR A 6 -18.26 -3.36 -13.57
CA THR A 6 -17.51 -3.91 -14.71
C THR A 6 -16.34 -3.00 -15.06
N ILE A 7 -15.13 -3.56 -15.04
CA ILE A 7 -13.94 -2.90 -15.57
C ILE A 7 -13.71 -3.42 -17.00
N LYS A 8 -13.67 -2.51 -17.97
CA LYS A 8 -13.27 -2.83 -19.35
C LYS A 8 -11.80 -2.53 -19.50
N LEU A 9 -11.01 -3.56 -19.76
CA LEU A 9 -9.58 -3.42 -20.05
C LEU A 9 -9.37 -3.53 -21.57
N TYR A 10 -8.72 -2.55 -22.15
CA TYR A 10 -8.32 -2.56 -23.56
C TYR A 10 -6.79 -2.53 -23.65
N ILE A 11 -6.24 -3.43 -24.42
CA ILE A 11 -4.80 -3.54 -24.70
C ILE A 11 -4.59 -3.12 -26.13
N TYR A 12 -3.81 -2.07 -26.35
CA TYR A 12 -3.49 -1.59 -27.69
C TYR A 12 -2.65 -2.62 -28.46
N GLY A 13 -2.95 -2.76 -29.76
CA GLY A 13 -2.16 -3.58 -30.66
C GLY A 13 -0.90 -2.83 -31.15
N ASP A 14 -0.04 -3.57 -31.85
CA ASP A 14 1.15 -3.08 -32.56
C ASP A 14 2.01 -2.09 -31.76
N ASP A 15 2.11 -0.85 -32.17
CA ASP A 15 3.03 0.16 -31.61
C ASP A 15 2.71 0.51 -30.15
N LEU A 16 1.46 0.41 -29.72
CA LEU A 16 1.00 0.73 -28.39
C LEU A 16 0.72 -0.51 -27.50
N LYS A 17 1.05 -1.71 -27.97
CA LYS A 17 0.73 -3.00 -27.28
C LYS A 17 1.11 -3.10 -25.81
N ASN A 18 1.97 -2.21 -25.34
CA ASN A 18 2.41 -2.17 -23.95
C ASN A 18 1.69 -1.09 -23.12
N ILE A 19 0.75 -0.37 -23.73
CA ILE A 19 -0.15 0.56 -23.06
C ILE A 19 -1.52 -0.11 -22.94
N LYS A 20 -2.11 -0.02 -21.78
CA LYS A 20 -3.45 -0.52 -21.48
C LYS A 20 -4.33 0.64 -21.07
N THR A 21 -5.60 0.60 -21.44
CA THR A 21 -6.61 1.48 -20.83
C THR A 21 -7.59 0.67 -20.04
N ALA A 22 -8.10 1.27 -18.98
CA ALA A 22 -9.14 0.68 -18.17
C ALA A 22 -10.25 1.70 -17.89
N GLU A 23 -11.50 1.26 -17.99
CA GLU A 23 -12.68 2.09 -17.79
C GLU A 23 -13.70 1.34 -16.95
N LEU A 24 -14.38 2.06 -16.06
CA LEU A 24 -15.56 1.57 -15.38
C LEU A 24 -16.83 1.90 -16.18
N SER A 25 -17.78 0.99 -16.18
CA SER A 25 -19.13 1.29 -16.68
C SER A 25 -19.75 2.42 -15.83
N ASN A 26 -20.43 3.36 -16.50
CA ASN A 26 -21.06 4.52 -15.85
C ASN A 26 -20.09 5.46 -15.11
N TRP A 27 -18.85 5.62 -15.63
CA TRP A 27 -17.88 6.58 -15.14
C TRP A 27 -17.21 7.30 -16.31
N SER A 28 -17.04 8.60 -16.18
CA SER A 28 -16.35 9.42 -17.19
C SER A 28 -14.85 9.21 -17.16
N GLY A 29 -14.29 8.73 -16.04
CA GLY A 29 -12.84 8.52 -15.92
C GLY A 29 -12.32 7.38 -16.79
N LYS A 30 -11.07 7.54 -17.23
CA LYS A 30 -10.30 6.57 -17.99
C LYS A 30 -8.89 6.49 -17.46
N ALA A 31 -8.41 5.27 -17.22
CA ALA A 31 -7.04 5.02 -16.80
C ALA A 31 -6.18 4.62 -17.99
N TYR A 32 -4.95 5.15 -18.05
CA TYR A 32 -3.86 4.68 -18.92
C TYR A 32 -2.78 4.05 -18.04
N ILE A 33 -2.37 2.83 -18.36
CA ILE A 33 -1.44 2.03 -17.58
C ILE A 33 -0.31 1.56 -18.47
N GLY A 34 0.92 1.74 -18.02
CA GLY A 34 2.08 1.29 -18.79
C GLY A 34 3.36 1.27 -17.96
N GLU A 35 4.39 0.66 -18.55
CA GLU A 35 5.72 0.64 -17.98
C GLU A 35 6.51 1.89 -18.43
N ARG A 36 7.46 2.34 -17.58
CA ARG A 36 8.33 3.49 -17.84
C ARG A 36 9.00 3.45 -19.21
N LYS A 37 9.51 2.29 -19.63
CA LYS A 37 10.18 2.14 -20.94
C LYS A 37 9.29 2.48 -22.14
N HIS A 38 7.97 2.44 -21.96
CA HIS A 38 6.97 2.74 -22.97
C HIS A 38 6.37 4.15 -22.85
N SER A 39 6.84 4.96 -21.89
CA SER A 39 6.28 6.29 -21.62
C SER A 39 6.36 7.28 -22.80
N LYS A 40 7.27 7.04 -23.75
CA LYS A 40 7.33 7.84 -24.98
C LYS A 40 6.10 7.64 -25.89
N LEU A 41 5.48 6.46 -25.84
CA LEU A 41 4.32 6.14 -26.67
C LEU A 41 3.10 6.99 -26.34
N ILE A 42 2.98 7.44 -25.08
CA ILE A 42 1.85 8.28 -24.66
C ILE A 42 1.87 9.69 -25.23
N GLN A 43 2.99 10.16 -25.79
CA GLN A 43 3.09 11.49 -26.38
C GLN A 43 2.16 11.66 -27.58
N GLY A 44 1.92 10.58 -28.34
CA GLY A 44 1.03 10.56 -29.50
C GLY A 44 -0.46 10.39 -29.13
N ILE A 45 -0.80 10.18 -27.87
CA ILE A 45 -2.19 9.97 -27.46
C ILE A 45 -2.85 11.33 -27.20
N GLU A 46 -3.78 11.71 -28.06
CA GLU A 46 -4.45 13.03 -28.01
C GLU A 46 -5.18 13.26 -26.69
N GLU A 47 -5.89 12.25 -26.18
CA GLU A 47 -6.62 12.33 -24.91
C GLU A 47 -5.73 12.72 -23.71
N LEU A 48 -4.42 12.41 -23.77
CA LEU A 48 -3.48 12.72 -22.68
C LEU A 48 -2.91 14.15 -22.76
N LYS A 49 -3.34 14.96 -23.71
CA LYS A 49 -3.13 16.42 -23.73
C LYS A 49 -4.13 17.17 -22.84
N SER A 50 -4.92 16.44 -22.07
CA SER A 50 -5.91 16.94 -21.11
C SER A 50 -5.42 16.92 -19.67
N PRO A 51 -6.10 17.64 -18.76
CA PRO A 51 -5.82 17.58 -17.34
C PRO A 51 -6.02 16.17 -16.77
N GLY A 52 -5.14 15.77 -15.85
CA GLY A 52 -5.24 14.47 -15.20
C GLY A 52 -4.36 14.35 -13.97
N VAL A 53 -4.63 13.32 -13.18
CA VAL A 53 -3.78 12.88 -12.08
C VAL A 53 -3.04 11.62 -12.47
N TYR A 54 -1.84 11.45 -11.93
CA TYR A 54 -1.03 10.27 -12.27
C TYR A 54 -0.24 9.77 -11.07
N LEU A 55 0.07 8.49 -11.13
CA LEU A 55 0.94 7.80 -10.20
C LEU A 55 2.14 7.24 -10.94
N LEU A 56 3.34 7.45 -10.39
CA LEU A 56 4.56 6.76 -10.80
C LEU A 56 4.92 5.80 -9.68
N LEU A 57 5.16 4.54 -10.04
CA LEU A 57 5.39 3.47 -9.07
C LEU A 57 6.71 2.75 -9.39
N SER A 58 7.39 2.27 -8.35
CA SER A 58 8.40 1.24 -8.49
C SER A 58 7.91 -0.03 -7.80
N ARG A 59 8.02 -1.15 -8.53
CA ARG A 59 7.67 -2.50 -8.06
C ARG A 59 8.91 -3.36 -7.92
N ASP A 60 9.98 -2.82 -7.37
CA ASP A 60 11.14 -3.66 -7.07
C ASP A 60 10.71 -4.73 -6.07
N MET A 61 10.85 -6.02 -6.47
CA MET A 61 10.49 -7.16 -5.63
C MET A 61 11.35 -7.26 -4.37
N ASN A 62 12.46 -6.54 -4.33
CA ASN A 62 13.35 -6.46 -3.16
C ASN A 62 12.96 -5.33 -2.19
N GLU A 63 12.03 -4.45 -2.54
CA GLU A 63 11.59 -3.37 -1.67
C GLU A 63 10.32 -3.75 -0.93
N PHE A 64 10.28 -3.48 0.37
CA PHE A 64 9.11 -3.75 1.24
C PHE A 64 7.98 -2.77 1.01
N GLN A 65 8.32 -1.61 0.50
CA GLN A 65 7.40 -0.54 0.17
C GLN A 65 7.31 -0.37 -1.34
N ILE A 66 6.14 0.05 -1.79
CA ILE A 66 6.00 0.57 -3.14
C ILE A 66 6.49 2.01 -3.11
N ALA A 67 7.55 2.33 -3.85
CA ALA A 67 7.90 3.71 -4.09
C ALA A 67 6.80 4.33 -4.96
N LEU A 68 6.19 5.42 -4.48
CA LEU A 68 5.04 6.06 -5.11
C LEU A 68 5.25 7.56 -5.21
N TYR A 69 5.00 8.12 -6.37
CA TYR A 69 4.86 9.55 -6.60
C TYR A 69 3.45 9.83 -7.10
N VAL A 70 2.76 10.75 -6.49
CA VAL A 70 1.45 11.25 -6.91
C VAL A 70 1.65 12.62 -7.54
N GLY A 71 1.06 12.86 -8.71
CA GLY A 71 1.16 14.16 -9.39
C GLY A 71 -0.06 14.49 -10.22
N GLU A 72 -0.13 15.74 -10.65
CA GLU A 72 -1.13 16.28 -11.54
C GLU A 72 -0.49 17.08 -12.67
N ALA A 73 -1.20 17.24 -13.77
CA ALA A 73 -0.80 18.13 -14.86
C ALA A 73 -2.00 18.58 -15.70
N ASP A 74 -1.86 19.72 -16.35
CA ASP A 74 -2.82 20.18 -17.39
C ASP A 74 -2.66 19.42 -18.70
N GLU A 75 -1.44 18.99 -19.00
CA GLU A 75 -1.08 18.13 -20.13
C GLU A 75 -0.25 16.95 -19.58
N VAL A 76 -0.90 15.83 -19.31
CA VAL A 76 -0.26 14.72 -18.59
C VAL A 76 0.85 14.08 -19.42
N ASN A 77 0.70 13.98 -20.75
CA ASN A 77 1.71 13.40 -21.62
C ASN A 77 3.05 14.15 -21.56
N LYS A 78 3.04 15.48 -21.52
CA LYS A 78 4.24 16.30 -21.34
C LYS A 78 4.88 16.05 -19.98
N ARG A 79 4.07 16.05 -18.94
CA ARG A 79 4.55 15.91 -17.56
C ARG A 79 5.24 14.56 -17.32
N ILE A 80 4.65 13.47 -17.82
CA ILE A 80 5.28 12.14 -17.73
C ILE A 80 6.60 12.10 -18.50
N SER A 81 6.68 12.77 -19.66
CA SER A 81 7.92 12.87 -20.43
C SER A 81 9.03 13.62 -19.67
N ASP A 82 8.68 14.65 -18.91
CA ASP A 82 9.64 15.36 -18.07
C ASP A 82 10.11 14.49 -16.89
N HIS A 83 9.21 13.70 -16.29
CA HIS A 83 9.60 12.73 -15.28
C HIS A 83 10.47 11.61 -15.84
N PHE A 84 10.28 11.19 -17.07
CA PHE A 84 11.16 10.22 -17.71
C PHE A 84 12.61 10.71 -17.79
N LYS A 85 12.80 12.02 -18.01
CA LYS A 85 14.13 12.65 -18.08
C LYS A 85 14.75 12.92 -16.72
N SER A 86 13.92 13.23 -15.72
CA SER A 86 14.38 13.76 -14.42
C SER A 86 14.35 12.77 -13.27
N LYS A 87 13.69 11.62 -13.41
CA LYS A 87 13.52 10.61 -12.38
C LYS A 87 13.72 9.21 -12.98
N ASP A 88 14.58 8.40 -12.42
CA ASP A 88 14.94 7.06 -12.92
C ASP A 88 14.40 5.90 -12.07
N TRP A 89 13.91 6.17 -10.88
CA TRP A 89 13.52 5.17 -9.88
C TRP A 89 12.19 4.46 -10.17
N TRP A 90 11.27 5.04 -10.96
CA TRP A 90 9.95 4.45 -11.22
C TRP A 90 9.98 3.47 -12.41
N THR A 91 9.16 2.44 -12.33
CA THR A 91 9.05 1.37 -13.35
C THR A 91 7.72 1.39 -14.10
N ASP A 92 6.66 1.87 -13.44
CA ASP A 92 5.29 1.86 -13.95
C ASP A 92 4.64 3.23 -13.77
N PHE A 93 3.67 3.52 -14.63
CA PHE A 93 2.81 4.69 -14.50
C PHE A 93 1.33 4.30 -14.62
N VAL A 94 0.49 5.07 -13.96
CA VAL A 94 -0.95 5.07 -14.13
C VAL A 94 -1.42 6.51 -14.24
N ILE A 95 -2.19 6.82 -15.26
CA ILE A 95 -2.73 8.15 -15.53
C ILE A 95 -4.25 8.06 -15.53
N PHE A 96 -4.91 8.98 -14.86
CA PHE A 96 -6.37 9.11 -14.85
C PHE A 96 -6.76 10.45 -15.45
N ILE A 97 -7.61 10.40 -16.48
CA ILE A 97 -8.22 11.56 -17.14
C ILE A 97 -9.73 11.41 -17.16
N SER A 98 -10.46 12.44 -17.58
CA SER A 98 -11.87 12.33 -17.91
C SER A 98 -12.10 12.34 -19.41
N LYS A 99 -12.99 11.47 -19.90
CA LYS A 99 -13.36 11.38 -21.32
C LYS A 99 -14.20 12.56 -21.81
N ASP A 100 -14.90 13.19 -20.88
CA ASP A 100 -15.83 14.30 -21.15
C ASP A 100 -15.22 15.69 -20.97
N THR A 101 -13.89 15.76 -20.81
CA THR A 101 -13.14 17.03 -20.62
C THR A 101 -13.55 17.88 -19.41
N ASN A 102 -14.31 17.33 -18.48
CA ASN A 102 -14.79 18.08 -17.30
C ASN A 102 -13.75 18.25 -16.19
N LEU A 103 -12.62 17.55 -16.24
CA LEU A 103 -11.54 17.77 -15.29
C LEU A 103 -10.83 19.09 -15.58
N THR A 104 -10.83 19.97 -14.61
CA THR A 104 -10.09 21.26 -14.62
C THR A 104 -8.80 21.15 -13.82
N LYS A 105 -7.92 22.15 -13.93
CA LYS A 105 -6.72 22.29 -13.09
C LYS A 105 -7.03 22.23 -11.60
N SER A 106 -8.14 22.86 -11.18
CA SER A 106 -8.54 22.85 -9.77
C SER A 106 -8.96 21.46 -9.31
N HIS A 107 -9.67 20.71 -10.16
CA HIS A 107 -10.09 19.33 -9.89
C HIS A 107 -8.88 18.40 -9.74
N VAL A 108 -7.91 18.43 -10.67
CA VAL A 108 -6.74 17.55 -10.60
C VAL A 108 -5.82 17.86 -9.42
N ARG A 109 -5.72 19.15 -9.02
CA ARG A 109 -5.02 19.54 -7.79
C ARG A 109 -5.70 19.02 -6.52
N TYR A 110 -7.02 19.05 -6.49
CA TYR A 110 -7.80 18.49 -5.38
C TYR A 110 -7.57 16.97 -5.27
N LEU A 111 -7.68 16.26 -6.40
CA LEU A 111 -7.46 14.81 -6.46
C LEU A 111 -6.03 14.42 -6.09
N GLU A 112 -5.02 15.14 -6.58
CA GLU A 112 -3.62 14.93 -6.20
C GLU A 112 -3.43 15.02 -4.69
N LYS A 113 -3.96 16.08 -4.07
CA LYS A 113 -3.86 16.28 -2.61
C LYS A 113 -4.52 15.15 -1.83
N LYS A 114 -5.71 14.72 -2.25
CA LYS A 114 -6.44 13.62 -1.60
C LYS A 114 -5.68 12.29 -1.74
N LEU A 115 -5.22 11.94 -2.95
CA LEU A 115 -4.42 10.73 -3.21
C LEU A 115 -3.11 10.75 -2.42
N TYR A 116 -2.43 11.89 -2.37
CA TYR A 116 -1.22 12.05 -1.56
C TYR A 116 -1.49 11.78 -0.08
N ASN A 117 -2.53 12.40 0.48
CA ASN A 117 -2.86 12.24 1.90
C ASN A 117 -3.18 10.77 2.23
N ILE A 118 -4.02 10.10 1.43
CA ILE A 118 -4.35 8.68 1.60
C ILE A 118 -3.08 7.82 1.54
N SER A 119 -2.18 8.10 0.59
CA SER A 119 -0.93 7.37 0.45
C SER A 119 0.02 7.61 1.63
N ASN A 120 0.04 8.83 2.15
CA ASN A 120 0.86 9.19 3.31
C ASN A 120 0.39 8.56 4.63
N GLU A 121 -0.89 8.19 4.73
CA GLU A 121 -1.40 7.43 5.86
C GLU A 121 -0.89 5.97 5.87
N LYS A 122 -0.37 5.47 4.75
CA LYS A 122 0.12 4.09 4.55
C LYS A 122 1.65 3.98 4.51
N THR A 123 2.35 4.73 5.33
CA THR A 123 3.82 4.84 5.32
C THR A 123 4.57 3.54 5.53
N THR A 124 3.94 2.49 6.06
CA THR A 124 4.53 1.16 6.19
C THR A 124 4.58 0.37 4.88
N LEU A 125 3.67 0.69 3.95
CA LEU A 125 3.53 0.00 2.66
C LEU A 125 3.97 0.87 1.48
N ILE A 126 4.02 2.18 1.67
CA ILE A 126 4.29 3.18 0.62
C ILE A 126 5.44 4.08 1.05
N ASP A 127 6.44 4.17 0.19
CA ASP A 127 7.51 5.19 0.26
C ASP A 127 7.17 6.32 -0.71
N LEU A 128 6.62 7.42 -0.19
CA LEU A 128 6.26 8.58 -0.99
C LEU A 128 7.48 9.34 -1.48
N LYS A 129 7.62 9.46 -2.80
CA LYS A 129 8.71 10.15 -3.50
C LYS A 129 8.39 11.60 -3.87
N ASN A 130 7.33 12.17 -3.31
CA ASN A 130 7.01 13.59 -3.47
C ASN A 130 7.99 14.45 -2.63
N ASN A 131 8.61 15.45 -3.24
CA ASN A 131 9.54 16.34 -2.53
C ASN A 131 8.82 17.30 -1.57
N SER A 132 7.55 17.56 -1.82
CA SER A 132 6.71 18.46 -1.00
C SER A 132 5.27 17.97 -0.97
N ASN A 133 4.57 18.36 0.07
CA ASN A 133 3.15 18.09 0.20
C ASN A 133 2.36 18.94 -0.82
N PRO A 134 1.52 18.35 -1.69
CA PRO A 134 0.68 19.09 -2.62
C PRO A 134 -0.18 20.13 -1.91
N THR A 135 -0.31 21.32 -2.49
CA THR A 135 -1.13 22.40 -1.89
C THR A 135 -2.62 22.14 -2.00
N GLY A 136 -3.02 21.39 -3.04
CA GLY A 136 -4.42 21.16 -3.38
C GLY A 136 -5.11 22.39 -4.00
N SER A 137 -6.41 22.32 -4.11
CA SER A 137 -7.28 23.43 -4.53
C SER A 137 -8.53 23.49 -3.68
N LYS A 138 -9.10 24.69 -3.52
CA LYS A 138 -10.43 24.87 -2.93
C LYS A 138 -11.45 24.77 -4.05
N LEU A 139 -12.47 23.95 -3.86
CA LEU A 139 -13.58 23.77 -4.77
C LEU A 139 -14.89 24.14 -4.07
N PRO A 140 -15.95 24.52 -4.80
CA PRO A 140 -17.31 24.53 -4.27
C PRO A 140 -17.70 23.15 -3.71
N ILE A 141 -18.61 23.09 -2.75
CA ILE A 141 -19.00 21.85 -2.08
C ILE A 141 -19.47 20.79 -3.10
N SER A 142 -20.30 21.17 -4.07
CA SER A 142 -20.78 20.25 -5.10
C SER A 142 -19.66 19.65 -5.93
N GLU A 143 -18.67 20.46 -6.32
CA GLU A 143 -17.51 19.95 -7.07
C GLU A 143 -16.59 19.07 -6.19
N MET A 144 -16.52 19.34 -4.87
CA MET A 144 -15.80 18.44 -3.94
C MET A 144 -16.44 17.06 -3.88
N ASP A 145 -17.78 17.01 -3.78
CA ASP A 145 -18.51 15.73 -3.75
C ASP A 145 -18.32 14.95 -5.05
N ASP A 146 -18.41 15.62 -6.21
CA ASP A 146 -18.14 15.00 -7.52
C ASP A 146 -16.70 14.45 -7.61
N MET A 147 -15.72 15.20 -7.10
CA MET A 147 -14.32 14.78 -7.12
C MET A 147 -14.03 13.69 -6.09
N ASP A 148 -14.71 13.66 -4.96
CA ASP A 148 -14.60 12.58 -3.99
C ASP A 148 -15.19 11.27 -4.57
N GLU A 149 -16.31 11.31 -5.31
CA GLU A 149 -16.79 10.15 -6.06
C GLU A 149 -15.81 9.71 -7.15
N PHE A 150 -15.22 10.66 -7.87
CA PHE A 150 -14.20 10.37 -8.89
C PHE A 150 -12.99 9.68 -8.26
N LEU A 151 -12.55 10.15 -7.10
CA LEU A 151 -11.45 9.56 -6.31
C LEU A 151 -11.76 8.13 -5.84
N GLU A 152 -12.98 7.87 -5.38
CA GLU A 152 -13.40 6.51 -4.99
C GLU A 152 -13.27 5.53 -6.16
N LYS A 153 -13.64 5.96 -7.38
CA LYS A 153 -13.48 5.13 -8.60
C LYS A 153 -12.01 4.91 -8.95
N ILE A 154 -11.14 5.92 -8.78
CA ILE A 154 -9.69 5.78 -8.93
C ILE A 154 -9.18 4.70 -7.97
N ILE A 155 -9.49 4.81 -6.69
CA ILE A 155 -9.04 3.87 -5.65
C ILE A 155 -9.53 2.45 -5.94
N PHE A 156 -10.81 2.33 -6.29
CA PHE A 156 -11.40 1.06 -6.69
C PHE A 156 -10.66 0.43 -7.88
N MET A 157 -10.34 1.21 -8.91
CA MET A 157 -9.61 0.71 -10.07
C MET A 157 -8.18 0.30 -9.73
N LEU A 158 -7.46 1.11 -8.96
CA LEU A 158 -6.08 0.82 -8.53
C LEU A 158 -6.00 -0.52 -7.79
N LYS A 159 -6.95 -0.80 -6.90
CA LYS A 159 -7.05 -2.07 -6.16
C LYS A 159 -7.37 -3.23 -7.09
N ASN A 160 -8.46 -3.15 -7.85
CA ASN A 160 -8.98 -4.27 -8.64
C ASN A 160 -8.12 -4.60 -9.88
N LEU A 161 -7.31 -3.67 -10.34
CA LEU A 161 -6.29 -3.90 -11.37
C LEU A 161 -4.95 -4.42 -10.77
N GLY A 162 -4.88 -4.64 -9.45
CA GLY A 162 -3.69 -5.12 -8.78
C GLY A 162 -2.51 -4.14 -8.81
N ILE A 163 -2.79 -2.84 -8.93
CA ILE A 163 -1.76 -1.79 -9.01
C ILE A 163 -1.27 -1.42 -7.62
N ILE A 164 -2.15 -0.90 -6.79
CA ILE A 164 -1.90 -0.54 -5.39
C ILE A 164 -3.22 -0.47 -4.64
N ASN A 165 -3.25 -0.89 -3.38
CA ASN A 165 -4.43 -0.73 -2.54
C ASN A 165 -4.32 0.56 -1.70
N LEU A 166 -5.13 1.56 -2.07
CA LEU A 166 -5.26 2.83 -1.36
C LEU A 166 -6.57 2.96 -0.57
N GLU A 167 -7.43 1.94 -0.57
CA GLU A 167 -8.66 1.99 0.23
C GLU A 167 -8.32 2.33 1.68
N LYS A 168 -9.08 3.25 2.26
CA LYS A 168 -9.06 3.44 3.71
C LYS A 168 -9.47 2.12 4.32
N ILE A 169 -8.65 1.61 5.20
CA ILE A 169 -9.08 0.55 6.09
C ILE A 169 -10.10 1.25 7.00
N GLU A 170 -11.38 1.19 6.64
CA GLU A 170 -12.40 1.39 7.66
C GLU A 170 -12.03 0.38 8.73
N VAL A 171 -11.57 0.91 9.87
CA VAL A 171 -11.69 0.19 11.12
C VAL A 171 -13.21 0.18 11.37
N GLN A 172 -13.97 -0.61 10.58
CA GLN A 172 -15.07 -1.26 11.19
C GLN A 172 -14.41 -1.88 12.42
N GLU A 173 -14.90 -1.56 13.60
CA GLU A 173 -14.86 -2.49 14.71
C GLU A 173 -15.52 -3.78 14.16
N ILE A 174 -14.75 -4.50 13.32
CA ILE A 174 -14.93 -5.92 13.15
C ILE A 174 -14.81 -6.33 14.62
N SER A 175 -15.93 -6.68 15.21
CA SER A 175 -15.97 -7.36 16.50
C SER A 175 -14.70 -8.18 16.48
N LEU A 176 -13.79 -7.89 17.42
CA LEU A 176 -12.52 -8.59 17.53
C LEU A 176 -12.89 -10.06 17.60
N ASP A 177 -13.12 -10.66 16.43
CA ASP A 177 -13.26 -12.10 16.32
C ASP A 177 -11.91 -12.58 16.78
N LYS A 178 -11.89 -13.02 18.04
CA LYS A 178 -10.71 -13.59 18.69
C LYS A 178 -10.12 -14.71 17.84
N ASP A 179 -10.90 -15.21 16.89
CA ASP A 179 -10.57 -16.29 15.97
C ASP A 179 -9.58 -15.91 14.86
N ASN A 180 -9.32 -14.60 14.64
CA ASN A 180 -8.41 -14.12 13.59
C ASN A 180 -7.13 -13.48 14.14
N ILE A 181 -6.85 -13.63 15.44
CA ILE A 181 -5.62 -13.12 16.06
C ILE A 181 -4.65 -14.28 16.30
N PHE A 182 -3.49 -14.17 15.68
CA PHE A 182 -2.39 -15.11 15.81
C PHE A 182 -1.34 -14.55 16.77
N TYR A 183 -0.72 -15.43 17.53
CA TYR A 183 0.28 -15.12 18.53
C TYR A 183 1.63 -15.69 18.12
N LEU A 184 2.69 -14.96 18.40
CA LEU A 184 4.06 -15.38 18.19
C LEU A 184 4.85 -15.24 19.49
N ASP A 185 5.31 -16.36 20.02
CA ASP A 185 6.18 -16.39 21.19
C ASP A 185 7.56 -15.82 20.87
N LEU A 186 8.09 -14.98 21.77
CA LEU A 186 9.46 -14.53 21.67
C LEU A 186 10.45 -15.69 21.93
N THR A 187 11.67 -15.58 21.43
CA THR A 187 12.72 -16.54 21.76
C THR A 187 13.05 -16.50 23.26
N LYS A 188 13.54 -17.64 23.79
CA LYS A 188 13.89 -17.79 25.22
C LYS A 188 12.70 -17.79 26.19
N ASN A 189 11.49 -18.12 25.71
CA ASN A 189 10.26 -18.22 26.54
C ASN A 189 10.14 -17.09 27.58
N ARG A 190 10.28 -15.85 27.11
CA ARG A 190 10.19 -14.67 27.99
C ARG A 190 8.79 -14.56 28.55
N ILE A 191 8.71 -14.32 29.85
CA ILE A 191 7.46 -14.19 30.61
C ILE A 191 7.37 -12.82 31.30
N ASP A 192 6.14 -12.39 31.57
CA ASP A 192 5.84 -11.22 32.39
C ASP A 192 5.83 -11.55 33.90
N GLU A 193 5.52 -10.56 34.72
CA GLU A 193 5.41 -10.69 36.20
C GLU A 193 4.33 -11.68 36.63
N ASN A 194 3.33 -11.95 35.78
CA ASN A 194 2.23 -12.86 36.03
C ASN A 194 2.45 -14.24 35.37
N ASN A 195 3.68 -14.53 34.96
CA ASN A 195 4.07 -15.78 34.30
C ASN A 195 3.42 -16.00 32.93
N ASN A 196 2.90 -14.92 32.28
CA ASN A 196 2.40 -15.00 30.90
C ASN A 196 3.56 -14.80 29.90
N LYS A 197 3.52 -15.52 28.80
CA LYS A 197 4.51 -15.36 27.71
C LYS A 197 4.44 -13.98 27.07
N LEU A 198 5.60 -13.37 26.85
CA LEU A 198 5.69 -12.17 26.04
C LEU A 198 5.52 -12.55 24.57
N GLN A 199 4.48 -12.03 23.95
CA GLN A 199 4.04 -12.40 22.63
C GLN A 199 3.85 -11.17 21.73
N ALA A 200 3.99 -11.36 20.44
CA ALA A 200 3.44 -10.46 19.44
C ALA A 200 2.08 -10.98 18.95
N LYS A 201 1.26 -10.07 18.41
CA LYS A 201 -0.10 -10.34 17.93
C LYS A 201 -0.20 -9.92 16.47
N LEU A 202 -0.65 -10.84 15.62
CA LEU A 202 -0.90 -10.61 14.20
C LEU A 202 -2.37 -10.85 13.90
N GLN A 203 -3.01 -9.91 13.23
CA GLN A 203 -4.39 -10.04 12.78
C GLN A 203 -4.40 -10.24 11.26
N ILE A 204 -5.25 -11.14 10.76
CA ILE A 204 -5.58 -11.21 9.34
C ILE A 204 -6.61 -10.11 9.06
N THR A 205 -6.37 -9.34 8.02
CA THR A 205 -7.28 -8.30 7.53
C THR A 205 -7.71 -8.60 6.10
N ASN A 206 -8.73 -7.89 5.60
CA ASN A 206 -9.17 -8.05 4.21
C ASN A 206 -8.07 -7.75 3.17
N ASP A 207 -7.05 -6.96 3.56
CA ASP A 207 -5.99 -6.47 2.68
C ASP A 207 -4.61 -7.06 2.99
N GLY A 208 -4.53 -8.03 3.91
CA GLY A 208 -3.28 -8.67 4.30
C GLY A 208 -3.19 -8.92 5.80
N TYR A 209 -2.16 -8.40 6.45
CA TYR A 209 -1.86 -8.69 7.85
C TYR A 209 -1.56 -7.41 8.61
N ARG A 210 -1.94 -7.38 9.88
CA ARG A 210 -1.69 -6.27 10.81
C ARG A 210 -0.99 -6.74 12.06
N LEU A 211 0.19 -6.21 12.33
CA LEU A 211 0.89 -6.39 13.59
C LEU A 211 0.30 -5.42 14.61
N LEU A 212 -0.27 -5.94 15.69
CA LEU A 212 -1.08 -5.15 16.61
C LEU A 212 -0.22 -4.42 17.65
N LYS A 213 -0.66 -3.23 18.04
CA LYS A 213 -0.14 -2.46 19.17
C LYS A 213 -0.05 -3.35 20.43
N GLY A 214 0.98 -3.14 21.23
CA GLY A 214 1.26 -3.95 22.39
C GLY A 214 2.00 -5.26 22.12
N SER A 215 2.31 -5.55 20.84
CA SER A 215 3.18 -6.66 20.48
C SER A 215 4.59 -6.45 21.01
N PHE A 216 5.16 -7.47 21.66
CA PHE A 216 6.55 -7.46 22.06
C PHE A 216 7.46 -7.83 20.89
N ILE A 217 8.63 -7.20 20.84
CA ILE A 217 9.57 -7.30 19.71
C ILE A 217 10.98 -7.50 20.28
N GLU A 218 11.71 -8.51 19.79
CA GLU A 218 13.07 -8.79 20.25
C GLU A 218 14.07 -7.72 19.82
N LYS A 219 14.95 -7.31 20.76
CA LYS A 219 16.07 -6.40 20.46
C LYS A 219 17.28 -7.14 19.90
N GLU A 220 17.48 -8.40 20.31
CA GLU A 220 18.64 -9.21 19.91
C GLU A 220 18.65 -9.47 18.40
N GLU A 221 19.61 -8.92 17.69
CA GLU A 221 19.77 -9.06 16.25
C GLU A 221 20.68 -10.27 15.93
N ARG A 222 20.23 -11.15 15.02
CA ARG A 222 21.09 -12.19 14.49
C ARG A 222 22.01 -11.62 13.40
N PRO A 223 23.33 -11.86 13.42
CA PRO A 223 24.24 -11.33 12.39
C PRO A 223 23.86 -11.68 10.96
N SER A 224 23.30 -12.88 10.73
CA SER A 224 22.81 -13.31 9.42
C SER A 224 21.61 -12.50 8.91
N PHE A 225 20.86 -11.86 9.81
CA PHE A 225 19.68 -11.10 9.46
C PHE A 225 20.02 -9.80 8.72
N LYS A 226 21.20 -9.23 8.91
CA LYS A 226 21.68 -8.03 8.20
C LYS A 226 21.66 -8.14 6.68
N LYS A 227 21.77 -9.35 6.17
CA LYS A 227 21.70 -9.65 4.73
C LYS A 227 20.33 -10.15 4.27
N HIS A 228 19.36 -10.22 5.18
CA HIS A 228 18.03 -10.72 4.88
C HIS A 228 17.14 -9.63 4.30
N ILE A 229 16.25 -10.00 3.37
CA ILE A 229 15.36 -9.07 2.67
C ILE A 229 14.48 -8.24 3.63
N TYR A 230 14.15 -8.75 4.84
CA TYR A 230 13.34 -8.05 5.85
C TYR A 230 14.15 -7.16 6.81
N TYR A 231 15.47 -7.10 6.68
CA TYR A 231 16.29 -6.26 7.54
C TYR A 231 16.04 -4.74 7.36
N PRO A 232 15.94 -4.21 6.13
CA PRO A 232 15.60 -2.80 5.94
C PRO A 232 14.27 -2.41 6.57
N LEU A 233 13.24 -3.28 6.45
CA LEU A 233 11.94 -3.06 7.08
C LEU A 233 12.05 -2.99 8.60
N ARG A 234 12.82 -3.89 9.22
CA ARG A 234 13.09 -3.85 10.66
C ARG A 234 13.74 -2.53 11.08
N LYS A 235 14.74 -2.05 10.33
CA LYS A 235 15.39 -0.77 10.60
C LYS A 235 14.45 0.42 10.45
N GLN A 236 13.53 0.36 9.51
CA GLN A 236 12.49 1.36 9.35
C GLN A 236 11.56 1.45 10.57
N PHE A 237 11.20 0.31 11.19
CA PHE A 237 10.42 0.29 12.43
C PHE A 237 11.16 1.00 13.58
N GLU A 238 12.48 0.86 13.65
CA GLU A 238 13.31 1.56 14.63
C GLU A 238 13.36 3.07 14.32
N THR A 239 13.63 3.44 13.08
CA THR A 239 13.78 4.84 12.63
C THR A 239 12.48 5.63 12.77
N ASN A 240 11.34 5.04 12.41
CA ASN A 240 10.02 5.69 12.46
C ASN A 240 9.42 5.68 13.87
N LYS A 241 10.15 5.18 14.86
CA LYS A 241 9.72 5.11 16.27
C LYS A 241 8.38 4.40 16.46
N TYR A 242 8.12 3.33 15.68
CA TYR A 242 6.92 2.51 15.86
C TYR A 242 6.96 1.64 17.10
N MET A 243 8.10 1.56 17.75
CA MET A 243 8.32 0.81 18.96
C MET A 243 9.11 1.62 19.99
N GLN A 244 8.88 1.33 21.26
CA GLN A 244 9.57 1.90 22.40
C GLN A 244 10.17 0.80 23.27
N ASP A 245 11.09 1.15 24.15
CA ASP A 245 11.65 0.21 25.11
C ASP A 245 10.56 -0.37 26.01
N SER A 246 10.61 -1.67 26.21
CA SER A 246 9.76 -2.38 27.15
C SER A 246 10.40 -2.38 28.54
N LYS A 247 9.59 -2.52 29.61
CA LYS A 247 10.09 -2.78 30.96
C LYS A 247 10.79 -4.16 31.10
N TYR A 248 10.61 -5.04 30.12
CA TYR A 248 11.25 -6.35 30.07
C TYR A 248 12.53 -6.31 29.25
N ASP A 249 13.63 -6.80 29.84
CA ASP A 249 14.94 -6.77 29.20
C ASP A 249 14.98 -7.47 27.83
N GLY A 250 15.68 -6.84 26.89
CA GLY A 250 15.88 -7.36 25.55
C GLY A 250 14.63 -7.36 24.66
N CYS A 251 13.59 -6.63 25.07
CA CYS A 251 12.38 -6.43 24.28
C CYS A 251 12.04 -4.94 24.10
N SER A 252 11.44 -4.62 22.98
CA SER A 252 10.67 -3.40 22.74
C SER A 252 9.19 -3.75 22.65
N ILE A 253 8.33 -2.76 22.74
CA ILE A 253 6.88 -2.89 22.56
C ILE A 253 6.39 -2.01 21.42
N LEU A 254 5.51 -2.54 20.60
CA LEU A 254 4.90 -1.80 19.49
C LEU A 254 3.87 -0.81 20.04
N ILE A 255 3.96 0.46 19.62
CA ILE A 255 3.12 1.54 20.17
C ILE A 255 1.90 1.87 19.32
N GLN A 256 1.80 1.30 18.13
CA GLN A 256 0.66 1.44 17.22
C GLN A 256 0.47 0.18 16.38
N ASP A 257 -0.70 0.01 15.76
CA ASP A 257 -0.93 -1.04 14.79
C ASP A 257 -0.17 -0.75 13.49
N ILE A 258 0.36 -1.80 12.86
CA ILE A 258 1.15 -1.66 11.64
C ILE A 258 0.76 -2.73 10.61
N ASP A 259 0.37 -2.28 9.43
CA ASP A 259 0.10 -3.18 8.30
C ASP A 259 1.40 -3.74 7.74
N VAL A 260 1.40 -5.04 7.46
CA VAL A 260 2.54 -5.76 6.91
C VAL A 260 2.08 -6.65 5.74
N ARG A 261 2.96 -6.86 4.77
CA ARG A 261 2.60 -7.60 3.54
C ARG A 261 2.52 -9.11 3.71
N SER A 262 3.21 -9.65 4.70
CA SER A 262 3.24 -11.10 4.89
C SER A 262 3.47 -11.50 6.34
N PRO A 263 3.03 -12.71 6.75
CA PRO A 263 3.30 -13.25 8.08
C PRO A 263 4.80 -13.41 8.35
N SER A 264 5.59 -13.72 7.31
CA SER A 264 7.05 -13.86 7.45
C SER A 264 7.75 -12.52 7.66
N ALA A 265 7.26 -11.44 7.02
CA ALA A 265 7.74 -10.09 7.31
C ALA A 265 7.47 -9.72 8.77
N ALA A 266 6.23 -9.90 9.25
CA ALA A 266 5.85 -9.66 10.63
C ALA A 266 6.70 -10.46 11.62
N ALA A 267 6.84 -11.78 11.41
CA ALA A 267 7.62 -12.65 12.28
C ALA A 267 9.10 -12.27 12.31
N SER A 268 9.67 -11.88 11.16
CA SER A 268 11.07 -11.47 11.06
C SER A 268 11.33 -10.13 11.76
N ILE A 269 10.37 -9.20 11.70
CA ILE A 269 10.41 -7.95 12.46
C ILE A 269 10.38 -8.26 13.96
N VAL A 270 9.46 -9.11 14.41
CA VAL A 270 9.28 -9.46 15.82
C VAL A 270 10.52 -10.15 16.39
N LYS A 271 11.04 -11.16 15.70
CA LYS A 271 12.16 -11.99 16.19
C LYS A 271 13.55 -11.45 15.81
N ASN A 272 13.63 -10.34 15.10
CA ASN A 272 14.88 -9.75 14.60
C ASN A 272 15.82 -10.76 13.91
N ARG A 273 15.20 -11.68 13.16
CA ARG A 273 15.87 -12.75 12.39
C ARG A 273 14.96 -13.27 11.27
N ALA A 274 15.56 -13.97 10.29
CA ALA A 274 14.78 -14.71 9.28
C ALA A 274 13.85 -15.73 9.96
N THR A 275 12.54 -15.64 9.68
CA THR A 275 11.52 -16.45 10.36
C THR A 275 10.44 -16.89 9.38
N ASN A 276 10.05 -18.17 9.44
CA ASN A 276 8.93 -18.70 8.66
C ASN A 276 7.60 -18.34 9.36
N GLY A 277 7.01 -17.21 8.98
CA GLY A 277 5.81 -16.68 9.62
C GLY A 277 4.63 -17.66 9.65
N PRO A 278 4.20 -18.26 8.53
CA PRO A 278 3.07 -19.18 8.51
C PRO A 278 3.12 -20.30 9.55
N LYS A 279 4.32 -20.81 9.85
CA LYS A 279 4.54 -21.87 10.83
C LYS A 279 4.70 -21.39 12.29
N GLU A 280 5.09 -20.13 12.47
CA GLU A 280 5.40 -19.59 13.79
C GLU A 280 4.22 -18.83 14.41
N TRP A 281 3.36 -18.20 13.61
CA TRP A 281 2.13 -17.58 14.08
C TRP A 281 1.08 -18.65 14.39
N LYS A 282 0.50 -18.61 15.60
CA LYS A 282 -0.45 -19.61 16.08
C LYS A 282 -1.67 -18.96 16.73
N LEU A 283 -2.83 -19.57 16.54
CA LEU A 283 -4.01 -19.30 17.34
C LEU A 283 -3.78 -19.73 18.79
N GLN A 284 -4.69 -19.36 19.70
CA GLN A 284 -4.60 -19.76 21.11
C GLN A 284 -4.65 -21.27 21.34
N ASP A 285 -5.31 -22.01 20.47
CA ASP A 285 -5.41 -23.47 20.50
C ASP A 285 -4.15 -24.17 19.95
N GLY A 286 -3.18 -23.40 19.41
CA GLY A 286 -1.94 -23.91 18.83
C GLY A 286 -1.98 -24.12 17.33
N THR A 287 -3.12 -23.97 16.66
CA THR A 287 -3.27 -24.05 15.19
C THR A 287 -2.37 -23.02 14.51
N THR A 288 -1.50 -23.44 13.62
CA THR A 288 -0.62 -22.53 12.88
C THR A 288 -1.39 -21.74 11.82
N LEU A 289 -0.87 -20.59 11.43
CA LEU A 289 -1.46 -19.80 10.35
C LEU A 289 -1.52 -20.58 9.02
N ASP A 290 -0.53 -21.42 8.76
CA ASP A 290 -0.46 -22.32 7.60
C ASP A 290 -1.65 -23.31 7.59
N GLU A 291 -1.87 -23.99 8.71
CA GLU A 291 -3.01 -24.90 8.89
C GLU A 291 -4.37 -24.18 8.80
N PHE A 292 -4.49 -23.01 9.41
CA PHE A 292 -5.71 -22.21 9.36
C PHE A 292 -6.07 -21.80 7.93
N GLN A 293 -5.07 -21.37 7.14
CA GLN A 293 -5.29 -21.00 5.74
C GLN A 293 -5.66 -22.17 4.84
N LEU A 294 -5.09 -23.35 5.09
CA LEU A 294 -5.46 -24.58 4.38
C LEU A 294 -6.91 -24.99 4.66
N ASN A 295 -7.33 -24.95 5.93
CA ASN A 295 -8.67 -25.30 6.35
C ASN A 295 -9.76 -24.31 5.86
N SER A 296 -9.39 -23.05 5.66
CA SER A 296 -10.32 -22.00 5.16
C SER A 296 -10.56 -22.10 3.66
N GLN A 297 -9.80 -22.91 2.92
CA GLN A 297 -9.94 -23.12 1.47
C GLN A 297 -10.70 -24.42 1.14
N SER A 298 -11.06 -25.20 2.14
CA SER A 298 -11.84 -26.44 2.04
C SER A 298 -13.33 -26.18 2.28
#